data_8e2a6ba8046e98aed7a0665a50a86649
#
_entry.id   8e2a6ba8046e98aed7a0665a50a86649
#
_cell.length_a   1.000
_cell.length_b   1.000
_cell.length_c   1.000
_cell.angle_alpha   90.00
_cell.angle_beta   90.00
_cell.angle_gamma   90.00
#
_symmetry.space_group_name_H-M   'P 1'
#
loop_
_entity.id
_entity.type
_entity.pdbx_description
1 polymer ?
#
loop_
_entity_poly.entity_id
_entity_poly.type
_entity_poly.pdbx_seq_one_letter_code
_entity_poly.pdbx_strand_id
1 'polypeptide(L)'
;MHLASPKNDLSTHIQDVVNVIKFEQLKSVVLIGHSYGGAVISGVANQIPDEISQLIYLDSSLLEDGETFFSVMPEEIEHYIRRANEDGNGWLIPVDWEEGEASGDVPHQLATLTSKITLDNPKRLKIPSTYWLFADGEPAEKDERYRFIERAKDLKWRTQVFSWDHNPQKNRPEELAKELFKVIAVQAKGRSGKPEN
;
A
#
# COMPACT_ATOMS: atom_id res chain seq x y z
N MET A 1 -5.65 6.85 -19.93
CA MET A 1 -6.24 5.51 -19.67
C MET A 1 -6.04 4.46 -20.79
N HIS A 2 -5.16 4.67 -21.75
CA HIS A 2 -4.90 3.72 -22.85
C HIS A 2 -4.35 2.34 -22.41
N LEU A 3 -3.84 2.24 -21.17
CA LEU A 3 -3.38 0.97 -20.59
C LEU A 3 -4.43 0.29 -19.71
N ALA A 4 -5.59 0.91 -19.47
CA ALA A 4 -6.66 0.28 -18.68
C ALA A 4 -7.27 -0.91 -19.44
N SER A 5 -7.41 -2.04 -18.79
CA SER A 5 -7.93 -3.28 -19.33
C SER A 5 -8.66 -4.08 -18.27
N PRO A 6 -9.75 -4.79 -18.59
CA PRO A 6 -10.40 -5.71 -17.66
C PRO A 6 -9.49 -6.89 -17.23
N LYS A 7 -8.35 -7.08 -17.91
CA LYS A 7 -7.36 -8.11 -17.58
C LYS A 7 -6.30 -7.62 -16.58
N ASN A 8 -6.25 -6.31 -16.31
CA ASN A 8 -5.30 -5.78 -15.33
C ASN A 8 -5.80 -6.10 -13.93
N ASP A 9 -4.97 -6.77 -13.16
CA ASP A 9 -5.22 -7.20 -11.79
C ASP A 9 -4.10 -6.73 -10.86
N LEU A 10 -4.12 -7.16 -9.61
CA LEU A 10 -3.07 -6.82 -8.63
C LEU A 10 -1.68 -7.24 -9.12
N SER A 11 -1.56 -8.40 -9.80
CA SER A 11 -0.27 -8.89 -10.30
C SER A 11 0.31 -7.97 -11.39
N THR A 12 -0.54 -7.34 -12.19
CA THR A 12 -0.15 -6.34 -13.19
C THR A 12 0.49 -5.13 -12.51
N HIS A 13 -0.14 -4.57 -11.49
CA HIS A 13 0.40 -3.41 -10.76
C HIS A 13 1.70 -3.73 -10.01
N ILE A 14 1.79 -4.94 -9.43
CA ILE A 14 3.04 -5.42 -8.82
C ILE A 14 4.14 -5.48 -9.87
N GLN A 15 3.85 -6.08 -11.04
CA GLN A 15 4.82 -6.25 -12.12
C GLN A 15 5.29 -4.90 -12.69
N ASP A 16 4.42 -3.90 -12.75
CA ASP A 16 4.79 -2.55 -13.21
C ASP A 16 5.87 -1.94 -12.30
N VAL A 17 5.69 -2.03 -10.97
CA VAL A 17 6.69 -1.52 -10.02
C VAL A 17 7.99 -2.34 -10.07
N VAL A 18 7.89 -3.68 -10.17
CA VAL A 18 9.06 -4.56 -10.33
C VAL A 18 9.83 -4.20 -11.59
N ASN A 19 9.14 -3.93 -12.70
CA ASN A 19 9.76 -3.53 -13.96
C ASN A 19 10.50 -2.20 -13.83
N VAL A 20 9.91 -1.18 -13.20
CA VAL A 20 10.59 0.09 -12.95
C VAL A 20 11.91 -0.14 -12.19
N ILE A 21 11.86 -0.89 -11.07
CA ILE A 21 13.04 -1.16 -10.26
C ILE A 21 14.13 -1.87 -11.07
N LYS A 22 13.75 -2.87 -11.88
CA LYS A 22 14.69 -3.64 -12.71
C LYS A 22 15.27 -2.84 -13.87
N PHE A 23 14.42 -2.13 -14.64
CA PHE A 23 14.86 -1.39 -15.82
C PHE A 23 15.72 -0.18 -15.44
N GLU A 24 15.38 0.51 -14.34
CA GLU A 24 16.19 1.61 -13.81
C GLU A 24 17.39 1.12 -12.97
N GLN A 25 17.57 -0.20 -12.81
CA GLN A 25 18.66 -0.83 -12.05
C GLN A 25 18.76 -0.31 -10.60
N LEU A 26 17.59 0.00 -9.99
CA LEU A 26 17.53 0.55 -8.66
C LEU A 26 17.93 -0.51 -7.61
N LYS A 27 18.66 -0.07 -6.58
CA LYS A 27 19.12 -0.90 -5.47
C LYS A 27 18.79 -0.23 -4.14
N SER A 28 18.63 -1.04 -3.11
CA SER A 28 18.33 -0.55 -1.76
C SER A 28 17.10 0.38 -1.72
N VAL A 29 16.07 0.01 -2.46
CA VAL A 29 14.87 0.83 -2.65
C VAL A 29 14.08 0.92 -1.34
N VAL A 30 13.61 2.12 -1.00
CA VAL A 30 12.56 2.33 0.01
C VAL A 30 11.23 2.42 -0.73
N LEU A 31 10.34 1.44 -0.48
CA LEU A 31 9.00 1.45 -1.05
C LEU A 31 8.01 1.99 -0.03
N ILE A 32 7.18 2.91 -0.47
CA ILE A 32 6.10 3.52 0.32
C ILE A 32 4.77 3.18 -0.36
N GLY A 33 3.88 2.51 0.36
CA GLY A 33 2.55 2.15 -0.12
C GLY A 33 1.46 2.82 0.70
N HIS A 34 0.60 3.61 0.06
CA HIS A 34 -0.56 4.23 0.68
C HIS A 34 -1.83 3.47 0.26
N SER A 35 -2.76 3.26 1.18
CA SER A 35 -4.05 2.63 0.89
C SER A 35 -3.89 1.28 0.18
N TYR A 36 -4.52 1.06 -0.97
CA TYR A 36 -4.33 -0.11 -1.84
C TYR A 36 -2.85 -0.39 -2.19
N GLY A 37 -2.02 0.66 -2.27
CA GLY A 37 -0.59 0.55 -2.56
C GLY A 37 0.19 -0.36 -1.59
N GLY A 38 -0.33 -0.61 -0.39
CA GLY A 38 0.25 -1.58 0.55
C GLY A 38 0.26 -3.01 0.00
N ALA A 39 -0.80 -3.44 -0.67
CA ALA A 39 -0.85 -4.73 -1.35
C ALA A 39 0.20 -4.80 -2.48
N VAL A 40 0.35 -3.72 -3.26
CA VAL A 40 1.33 -3.65 -4.33
C VAL A 40 2.76 -3.80 -3.80
N ILE A 41 3.17 -2.99 -2.81
CA ILE A 41 4.54 -3.06 -2.28
C ILE A 41 4.84 -4.38 -1.57
N SER A 42 3.82 -5.03 -0.97
CA SER A 42 3.95 -6.38 -0.41
C SER A 42 4.29 -7.41 -1.49
N GLY A 43 3.59 -7.37 -2.62
CA GLY A 43 3.86 -8.25 -3.77
C GLY A 43 5.21 -7.99 -4.41
N VAL A 44 5.63 -6.72 -4.53
CA VAL A 44 6.98 -6.35 -5.01
C VAL A 44 8.06 -6.92 -4.09
N ALA A 45 7.90 -6.75 -2.77
CA ALA A 45 8.83 -7.30 -1.79
C ALA A 45 8.88 -8.84 -1.82
N ASN A 46 7.78 -9.49 -2.18
CA ASN A 46 7.75 -10.94 -2.39
C ASN A 46 8.56 -11.38 -3.61
N GLN A 47 8.49 -10.63 -4.72
CA GLN A 47 9.17 -10.98 -5.97
C GLN A 47 10.67 -10.62 -5.97
N ILE A 48 11.04 -9.46 -5.43
CA ILE A 48 12.41 -8.93 -5.50
C ILE A 48 12.89 -8.41 -4.13
N PRO A 49 12.86 -9.24 -3.06
CA PRO A 49 13.18 -8.79 -1.70
C PRO A 49 14.61 -8.24 -1.55
N ASP A 50 15.54 -8.74 -2.35
CA ASP A 50 16.95 -8.37 -2.26
C ASP A 50 17.23 -6.94 -2.78
N GLU A 51 16.31 -6.36 -3.56
CA GLU A 51 16.39 -4.99 -4.07
C GLU A 51 15.79 -3.95 -3.10
N ILE A 52 14.99 -4.42 -2.12
CA ILE A 52 14.21 -3.56 -1.23
C ILE A 52 14.95 -3.39 0.10
N SER A 53 15.17 -2.15 0.48
CA SER A 53 15.83 -1.83 1.74
C SER A 53 14.86 -1.57 2.89
N GLN A 54 13.67 -1.08 2.59
CA GLN A 54 12.65 -0.74 3.59
C GLN A 54 11.26 -0.70 2.95
N LEU A 55 10.24 -1.08 3.74
CA LEU A 55 8.83 -0.92 3.41
C LEU A 55 8.18 0.05 4.38
N ILE A 56 7.37 0.99 3.88
CA ILE A 56 6.58 1.91 4.69
C ILE A 56 5.14 1.85 4.20
N TYR A 57 4.26 1.41 5.08
CA TYR A 57 2.83 1.28 4.85
C TYR A 57 2.12 2.49 5.45
N LEU A 58 1.43 3.27 4.63
CA LEU A 58 0.69 4.46 5.03
C LEU A 58 -0.79 4.19 4.94
N ASP A 59 -1.44 3.98 6.07
CA ASP A 59 -2.89 3.78 6.19
C ASP A 59 -3.42 2.79 5.14
N SER A 60 -2.71 1.67 4.99
CA SER A 60 -2.83 0.78 3.84
C SER A 60 -3.29 -0.61 4.22
N SER A 61 -3.82 -1.35 3.25
CA SER A 61 -4.10 -2.77 3.42
C SER A 61 -2.81 -3.57 3.60
N LEU A 62 -2.73 -4.35 4.68
CA LEU A 62 -1.65 -5.30 4.95
C LEU A 62 -2.21 -6.72 4.78
N LEU A 63 -2.11 -7.22 3.55
CA LEU A 63 -2.64 -8.53 3.17
C LEU A 63 -1.72 -9.67 3.61
N GLU A 64 -2.32 -10.82 3.92
CA GLU A 64 -1.65 -12.10 4.07
C GLU A 64 -1.71 -12.91 2.77
N ASP A 65 -0.93 -13.99 2.69
CA ASP A 65 -0.91 -14.85 1.51
C ASP A 65 -2.30 -15.41 1.19
N GLY A 66 -2.70 -15.29 -0.07
CA GLY A 66 -4.01 -15.73 -0.57
C GLY A 66 -5.18 -14.79 -0.28
N GLU A 67 -5.00 -13.70 0.46
CA GLU A 67 -6.03 -12.69 0.68
C GLU A 67 -6.23 -11.79 -0.55
N THR A 68 -7.39 -11.14 -0.58
CA THR A 68 -7.74 -10.06 -1.51
C THR A 68 -8.01 -8.78 -0.73
N PHE A 69 -8.00 -7.62 -1.39
CA PHE A 69 -8.44 -6.39 -0.72
C PHE A 69 -9.84 -6.56 -0.13
N PHE A 70 -10.77 -7.11 -0.90
CA PHE A 70 -12.13 -7.32 -0.44
C PHE A 70 -12.27 -8.35 0.69
N SER A 71 -11.36 -9.29 0.84
CA SER A 71 -11.43 -10.23 1.98
C SER A 71 -11.11 -9.56 3.32
N VAL A 72 -10.39 -8.43 3.29
CA VAL A 72 -9.98 -7.69 4.49
C VAL A 72 -10.75 -6.39 4.70
N MET A 73 -11.45 -5.89 3.67
CA MET A 73 -12.29 -4.68 3.71
C MET A 73 -13.68 -5.00 3.13
N PRO A 74 -14.44 -5.92 3.75
CA PRO A 74 -15.70 -6.41 3.18
C PRO A 74 -16.79 -5.34 3.10
N GLU A 75 -16.73 -4.31 3.92
CA GLU A 75 -17.71 -3.23 3.97
C GLU A 75 -17.74 -2.41 2.66
N GLU A 76 -16.62 -2.35 1.96
CA GLU A 76 -16.48 -1.59 0.71
C GLU A 76 -16.91 -2.39 -0.53
N ILE A 77 -17.02 -3.73 -0.45
CA ILE A 77 -17.24 -4.63 -1.59
C ILE A 77 -18.49 -4.26 -2.38
N GLU A 78 -19.63 -4.17 -1.70
CA GLU A 78 -20.91 -3.98 -2.36
C GLU A 78 -20.96 -2.63 -3.10
N HIS A 79 -20.37 -1.60 -2.50
CA HIS A 79 -20.27 -0.28 -3.10
C HIS A 79 -19.45 -0.32 -4.41
N TYR A 80 -18.25 -0.88 -4.37
CA TYR A 80 -17.36 -0.92 -5.54
C TYR A 80 -17.91 -1.82 -6.66
N ILE A 81 -18.50 -2.97 -6.33
CA ILE A 81 -19.11 -3.86 -7.32
C ILE A 81 -20.31 -3.19 -7.99
N ARG A 82 -21.18 -2.53 -7.20
CA ARG A 82 -22.31 -1.79 -7.74
C ARG A 82 -21.84 -0.70 -8.70
N ARG A 83 -20.89 0.15 -8.28
CA ARG A 83 -20.35 1.23 -9.10
C ARG A 83 -19.72 0.71 -10.39
N ALA A 84 -18.96 -0.37 -10.32
CA ALA A 84 -18.37 -0.98 -11.50
C ALA A 84 -19.46 -1.50 -12.49
N ASN A 85 -20.55 -2.07 -11.98
CA ASN A 85 -21.62 -2.61 -12.82
C ASN A 85 -22.49 -1.50 -13.42
N GLU A 86 -22.79 -0.46 -12.67
CA GLU A 86 -23.69 0.62 -13.12
C GLU A 86 -22.99 1.55 -14.13
N ASP A 87 -21.77 1.99 -13.81
CA ASP A 87 -21.07 3.06 -14.54
C ASP A 87 -19.72 2.66 -15.14
N GLY A 88 -19.25 1.44 -14.86
CA GLY A 88 -17.89 0.98 -15.19
C GLY A 88 -17.80 -0.22 -16.12
N ASN A 89 -18.87 -0.53 -16.85
CA ASN A 89 -18.94 -1.69 -17.76
C ASN A 89 -18.60 -3.03 -17.09
N GLY A 90 -18.84 -3.17 -15.79
CA GLY A 90 -18.62 -4.36 -14.99
C GLY A 90 -17.17 -4.59 -14.55
N TRP A 91 -16.23 -3.69 -14.87
CA TRP A 91 -14.81 -3.91 -14.56
C TRP A 91 -14.03 -2.67 -14.09
N LEU A 92 -14.54 -1.47 -14.33
CA LEU A 92 -13.95 -0.21 -13.84
C LEU A 92 -14.77 0.34 -12.68
N ILE A 93 -14.12 0.73 -11.62
CA ILE A 93 -14.70 1.55 -10.56
C ILE A 93 -14.51 3.01 -10.98
N PRO A 94 -15.61 3.75 -11.27
CA PRO A 94 -15.50 5.14 -11.68
C PRO A 94 -14.94 6.01 -10.56
N VAL A 95 -14.31 7.12 -10.92
CA VAL A 95 -13.93 8.16 -9.97
C VAL A 95 -15.20 8.92 -9.55
N ASP A 96 -15.35 9.17 -8.25
CA ASP A 96 -16.36 10.08 -7.75
C ASP A 96 -15.86 11.51 -7.94
N TRP A 97 -16.41 12.18 -8.95
CA TRP A 97 -16.18 13.59 -9.17
C TRP A 97 -17.15 14.39 -8.29
N GLU A 98 -16.65 15.08 -7.29
CA GLU A 98 -17.40 16.18 -6.70
C GLU A 98 -17.38 17.35 -7.70
N GLU A 99 -18.53 18.01 -7.89
CA GLU A 99 -18.66 19.12 -8.84
C GLU A 99 -17.58 20.17 -8.59
N GLY A 100 -16.71 20.37 -9.59
CA GLY A 100 -15.66 21.40 -9.57
C GLY A 100 -14.26 20.94 -9.24
N GLU A 101 -14.00 19.68 -8.91
CA GLU A 101 -12.68 19.15 -8.64
C GLU A 101 -12.12 18.33 -9.79
N ALA A 102 -11.03 18.82 -10.39
CA ALA A 102 -10.17 17.98 -11.20
C ALA A 102 -9.19 17.25 -10.26
N SER A 103 -9.57 16.09 -9.72
CA SER A 103 -8.73 15.36 -8.76
C SER A 103 -7.46 14.78 -9.39
N GLY A 104 -7.43 14.64 -10.71
CA GLY A 104 -6.38 13.92 -11.42
C GLY A 104 -6.48 12.40 -11.27
N ASP A 105 -7.44 11.89 -10.48
CA ASP A 105 -7.67 10.47 -10.30
C ASP A 105 -8.21 9.83 -11.57
N VAL A 106 -8.00 8.53 -11.72
CA VAL A 106 -8.47 7.73 -12.85
C VAL A 106 -9.29 6.55 -12.35
N PRO A 107 -10.26 6.06 -13.15
CA PRO A 107 -11.01 4.87 -12.78
C PRO A 107 -10.11 3.67 -12.46
N HIS A 108 -10.48 2.91 -11.44
CA HIS A 108 -9.72 1.79 -10.91
C HIS A 108 -10.29 0.44 -11.40
N GLN A 109 -9.42 -0.52 -11.75
CA GLN A 109 -9.86 -1.82 -12.22
C GLN A 109 -10.34 -2.69 -11.05
N LEU A 110 -11.58 -3.19 -11.12
CA LEU A 110 -12.17 -4.03 -10.07
C LEU A 110 -11.35 -5.29 -9.79
N ALA A 111 -10.74 -5.88 -10.84
CA ALA A 111 -9.93 -7.09 -10.72
C ALA A 111 -8.73 -6.92 -9.77
N THR A 112 -8.20 -5.71 -9.59
CA THR A 112 -7.08 -5.46 -8.68
C THR A 112 -7.46 -5.65 -7.21
N LEU A 113 -8.73 -5.42 -6.86
CA LEU A 113 -9.26 -5.55 -5.50
C LEU A 113 -9.76 -6.97 -5.20
N THR A 114 -10.08 -7.73 -6.24
CA THR A 114 -10.60 -9.10 -6.13
C THR A 114 -9.55 -10.17 -6.33
N SER A 115 -8.37 -9.84 -6.85
CA SER A 115 -7.29 -10.78 -7.07
C SER A 115 -6.58 -11.15 -5.77
N LYS A 116 -6.28 -12.43 -5.61
CA LYS A 116 -5.50 -12.93 -4.49
C LYS A 116 -4.03 -12.50 -4.63
N ILE A 117 -3.44 -12.06 -3.53
CA ILE A 117 -2.00 -11.82 -3.46
C ILE A 117 -1.25 -13.13 -3.18
N THR A 118 -0.04 -13.26 -3.74
CA THR A 118 0.89 -14.33 -3.40
C THR A 118 2.05 -13.76 -2.58
N LEU A 119 2.28 -14.30 -1.39
CA LEU A 119 3.29 -13.84 -0.43
C LEU A 119 4.09 -15.01 0.16
N ASP A 120 4.53 -15.92 -0.68
CA ASP A 120 5.19 -17.19 -0.34
C ASP A 120 6.71 -17.09 -0.09
N ASN A 121 7.33 -15.93 -0.39
CA ASN A 121 8.77 -15.74 -0.20
C ASN A 121 9.10 -15.23 1.22
N PRO A 122 9.70 -16.08 2.10
CA PRO A 122 9.99 -15.68 3.48
C PRO A 122 11.06 -14.58 3.59
N LYS A 123 11.85 -14.32 2.55
CA LYS A 123 12.85 -13.24 2.57
C LYS A 123 12.19 -11.87 2.77
N ARG A 124 10.97 -11.65 2.27
CA ARG A 124 10.24 -10.40 2.43
C ARG A 124 10.05 -9.99 3.89
N LEU A 125 9.92 -10.98 4.80
CA LEU A 125 9.74 -10.74 6.24
C LEU A 125 11.00 -10.22 6.94
N LYS A 126 12.16 -10.29 6.28
CA LYS A 126 13.42 -9.75 6.79
C LYS A 126 13.62 -8.28 6.43
N ILE A 127 12.79 -7.74 5.55
CA ILE A 127 12.86 -6.34 5.15
C ILE A 127 12.33 -5.48 6.31
N PRO A 128 13.12 -4.49 6.80
CA PRO A 128 12.65 -3.56 7.80
C PRO A 128 11.38 -2.86 7.34
N SER A 129 10.32 -2.97 8.13
CA SER A 129 9.00 -2.47 7.74
C SER A 129 8.40 -1.59 8.83
N THR A 130 7.61 -0.62 8.42
CA THR A 130 6.89 0.31 9.30
C THR A 130 5.45 0.43 8.82
N TYR A 131 4.50 0.41 9.74
CA TYR A 131 3.08 0.63 9.46
C TYR A 131 2.57 1.87 10.20
N TRP A 132 1.96 2.80 9.48
CA TRP A 132 1.29 3.98 10.02
C TRP A 132 -0.21 3.89 9.78
N LEU A 133 -0.99 4.07 10.83
CA LEU A 133 -2.44 4.25 10.76
C LEU A 133 -2.76 5.74 10.86
N PHE A 134 -3.69 6.21 10.04
CA PHE A 134 -4.25 7.55 10.11
C PHE A 134 -5.68 7.45 10.64
N ALA A 135 -5.89 7.84 11.92
CA ALA A 135 -7.18 7.78 12.59
C ALA A 135 -7.58 9.20 12.99
N ASP A 136 -8.41 9.84 12.16
CA ASP A 136 -8.86 11.21 12.37
C ASP A 136 -10.08 11.26 13.30
N GLY A 137 -9.89 11.88 14.47
CA GLY A 137 -10.99 12.22 15.37
C GLY A 137 -11.58 11.10 16.22
N GLU A 138 -11.26 9.82 15.95
CA GLU A 138 -11.73 8.67 16.71
C GLU A 138 -10.58 7.90 17.40
N PRO A 139 -10.86 7.15 18.48
CA PRO A 139 -9.89 6.21 19.00
C PRO A 139 -9.47 5.22 17.93
N ALA A 140 -8.15 5.05 17.74
CA ALA A 140 -7.60 4.22 16.67
C ALA A 140 -8.15 2.78 16.67
N GLU A 141 -8.46 2.24 17.85
CA GLU A 141 -8.99 0.90 18.03
C GLU A 141 -10.40 0.71 17.45
N LYS A 142 -11.10 1.78 17.16
CA LYS A 142 -12.41 1.76 16.48
C LYS A 142 -12.30 1.82 14.96
N ASP A 143 -11.14 2.16 14.43
CA ASP A 143 -10.91 2.15 12.99
C ASP A 143 -10.83 0.70 12.48
N GLU A 144 -11.55 0.40 11.42
CA GLU A 144 -11.55 -0.95 10.83
C GLU A 144 -10.15 -1.39 10.37
N ARG A 145 -9.28 -0.43 10.01
CA ARG A 145 -7.89 -0.68 9.62
C ARG A 145 -6.96 -0.94 10.80
N TYR A 146 -7.45 -0.80 12.05
CA TYR A 146 -6.65 -1.11 13.24
C TYR A 146 -6.16 -2.57 13.25
N ARG A 147 -6.90 -3.49 12.64
CA ARG A 147 -6.47 -4.87 12.40
C ARG A 147 -5.10 -4.98 11.74
N PHE A 148 -4.74 -4.04 10.89
CA PHE A 148 -3.44 -4.04 10.20
C PHE A 148 -2.30 -3.57 11.11
N ILE A 149 -2.56 -2.71 12.09
CA ILE A 149 -1.59 -2.41 13.16
C ILE A 149 -1.29 -3.68 13.96
N GLU A 150 -2.28 -4.48 14.29
CA GLU A 150 -2.08 -5.71 15.04
C GLU A 150 -1.27 -6.73 14.24
N ARG A 151 -1.60 -6.92 12.96
CA ARG A 151 -0.76 -7.71 12.04
C ARG A 151 0.69 -7.22 11.99
N ALA A 152 0.90 -5.91 11.88
CA ALA A 152 2.25 -5.33 11.86
C ALA A 152 3.00 -5.55 13.18
N LYS A 153 2.32 -5.48 14.34
CA LYS A 153 2.90 -5.78 15.65
C LYS A 153 3.29 -7.26 15.77
N ASP A 154 2.47 -8.18 15.26
CA ASP A 154 2.77 -9.62 15.24
C ASP A 154 4.02 -9.93 14.41
N LEU A 155 4.20 -9.20 13.31
CA LEU A 155 5.40 -9.23 12.47
C LEU A 155 6.61 -8.49 13.08
N LYS A 156 6.49 -7.92 14.28
CA LYS A 156 7.52 -7.12 14.97
C LYS A 156 7.93 -5.86 14.19
N TRP A 157 7.05 -5.33 13.39
CA TRP A 157 7.27 -4.08 12.67
C TRP A 157 7.11 -2.86 13.59
N ARG A 158 7.65 -1.74 13.18
CA ARG A 158 7.37 -0.46 13.84
C ARG A 158 5.96 -0.02 13.45
N THR A 159 5.19 0.44 14.44
CA THR A 159 3.86 0.97 14.21
C THR A 159 3.71 2.35 14.80
N GLN A 160 2.91 3.20 14.18
CA GLN A 160 2.57 4.53 14.66
C GLN A 160 1.14 4.88 14.24
N VAL A 161 0.45 5.61 15.11
CA VAL A 161 -0.86 6.19 14.82
C VAL A 161 -0.72 7.70 14.75
N PHE A 162 -1.34 8.31 13.74
CA PHE A 162 -1.44 9.76 13.60
C PHE A 162 -2.90 10.16 13.58
N SER A 163 -3.23 11.30 14.19
CA SER A 163 -4.54 11.93 14.07
C SER A 163 -4.63 12.73 12.77
N TRP A 164 -4.55 12.02 11.67
CA TRP A 164 -4.62 12.54 10.30
C TRP A 164 -5.75 11.84 9.55
N ASP A 165 -6.29 12.51 8.55
CA ASP A 165 -7.18 11.85 7.59
C ASP A 165 -6.41 10.90 6.67
N HIS A 166 -7.14 10.14 5.87
CA HIS A 166 -6.58 9.12 4.97
C HIS A 166 -5.58 9.69 3.95
N ASN A 167 -5.65 10.98 3.61
CA ASN A 167 -4.90 11.58 2.51
C ASN A 167 -3.96 12.73 2.95
N PRO A 168 -3.05 12.53 3.92
CA PRO A 168 -2.15 13.59 4.40
C PRO A 168 -1.23 14.13 3.30
N GLN A 169 -0.99 13.37 2.23
CA GLN A 169 -0.24 13.82 1.06
C GLN A 169 -0.92 15.00 0.34
N LYS A 170 -2.24 15.18 0.50
CA LYS A 170 -2.99 16.29 -0.09
C LYS A 170 -2.98 17.53 0.82
N ASN A 171 -3.14 17.36 2.12
CA ASN A 171 -3.40 18.46 3.05
C ASN A 171 -2.28 18.71 4.08
N ARG A 172 -1.34 17.76 4.28
CA ARG A 172 -0.20 17.83 5.21
C ARG A 172 1.11 17.34 4.57
N PRO A 173 1.44 17.69 3.31
CA PRO A 173 2.57 17.09 2.59
C PRO A 173 3.92 17.33 3.28
N GLU A 174 4.13 18.49 3.88
CA GLU A 174 5.37 18.83 4.58
C GLU A 174 5.54 18.01 5.88
N GLU A 175 4.46 17.85 6.66
CA GLU A 175 4.48 17.04 7.87
C GLU A 175 4.73 15.58 7.54
N LEU A 176 4.02 15.04 6.54
CA LEU A 176 4.21 13.69 6.06
C LEU A 176 5.65 13.45 5.61
N ALA A 177 6.20 14.34 4.77
CA ALA A 177 7.58 14.23 4.30
C ALA A 177 8.58 14.23 5.45
N LYS A 178 8.41 15.11 6.44
CA LYS A 178 9.26 15.18 7.63
C LYS A 178 9.27 13.87 8.43
N GLU A 179 8.10 13.28 8.64
CA GLU A 179 8.00 12.00 9.37
C GLU A 179 8.61 10.85 8.56
N LEU A 180 8.39 10.80 7.24
CA LEU A 180 9.01 9.81 6.35
C LEU A 180 10.54 9.89 6.41
N PHE A 181 11.13 11.09 6.31
CA PHE A 181 12.58 11.26 6.41
C PHE A 181 13.14 10.78 7.75
N LYS A 182 12.42 10.99 8.87
CA LYS A 182 12.86 10.46 10.18
C LYS A 182 12.94 8.94 10.19
N VAL A 183 11.92 8.25 9.66
CA VAL A 183 11.87 6.78 9.63
C VAL A 183 12.95 6.20 8.73
N ILE A 184 13.17 6.80 7.55
CA ILE A 184 14.22 6.37 6.60
C ILE A 184 15.60 6.58 7.22
N ALA A 185 15.88 7.73 7.83
CA ALA A 185 17.18 8.04 8.43
C ALA A 185 17.54 7.12 9.61
N VAL A 186 16.56 6.73 10.43
CA VAL A 186 16.78 5.80 11.55
C VAL A 186 17.22 4.42 11.05
N GLN A 187 16.65 3.94 9.96
CA GLN A 187 17.03 2.64 9.37
C GLN A 187 18.43 2.68 8.74
N ALA A 188 18.79 3.78 8.09
CA ALA A 188 20.11 3.95 7.51
C ALA A 188 21.23 3.88 8.57
N LYS A 189 21.03 4.51 9.74
CA LYS A 189 21.99 4.46 10.87
C LYS A 189 22.12 3.07 11.49
N GLY A 190 21.03 2.30 11.57
CA GLY A 190 21.05 0.93 12.11
C GLY A 190 21.83 -0.06 11.23
N ARG A 191 22.00 0.23 9.94
CA ARG A 191 22.78 -0.61 9.00
C ARG A 191 24.27 -0.29 9.04
N SER A 192 24.65 0.97 9.20
CA SER A 192 26.06 1.39 9.28
C SER A 192 26.78 0.97 10.57
N GLY A 193 26.05 0.46 11.56
CA GLY A 193 26.60 0.02 12.85
C GLY A 193 26.85 -1.49 12.98
N LYS A 194 26.60 -2.31 11.96
CA LYS A 194 26.98 -3.73 11.98
C LYS A 194 28.33 -3.90 11.29
N PRO A 195 29.39 -4.38 11.99
CA PRO A 195 30.63 -4.75 11.33
C PRO A 195 30.34 -5.87 10.33
N GLU A 196 30.89 -5.73 9.13
CA GLU A 196 31.00 -6.83 8.17
C GLU A 196 31.86 -7.93 8.81
N ASN A 197 31.24 -9.08 9.07
CA ASN A 197 31.95 -10.32 9.43
C ASN A 197 32.07 -11.22 8.20
#